data_202095290f8451e2e809cdbca568e6e2
#
_entry.id   202095290f8451e2e809cdbca568e6e2
#
_cell.length_a   1.000
_cell.length_b   1.000
_cell.length_c   1.000
_cell.angle_alpha   90.00
_cell.angle_beta   90.00
_cell.angle_gamma   90.00
#
_symmetry.space_group_name_H-M   'P 1'
#
loop_
_entity.id
_entity.type
_entity.pdbx_description
1 polymer ?
#
loop_
_entity_poly.entity_id
_entity_poly.type
_entity_poly.pdbx_seq_one_letter_code
_entity_poly.pdbx_strand_id
1 'polypeptide(L)' 'MKDYSRQSLALHDSLRGKISVELKTELNTREDMSLCYSPGVAEPCMQIANDPEKAWTLTCKGNMVAV' A
#
# COMPACT_ATOMS: atom_id res chain seq x y z
N MET A 1 -28.50 -23.35 13.64
CA MET A 1 -27.72 -22.12 13.75
C MET A 1 -26.37 -22.31 13.06
N LYS A 2 -25.92 -21.31 12.29
CA LYS A 2 -24.63 -21.40 11.62
C LYS A 2 -23.48 -21.16 12.62
N ASP A 3 -22.43 -21.95 12.45
CA ASP A 3 -21.22 -21.82 13.26
C ASP A 3 -20.27 -20.82 12.59
N TYR A 4 -20.46 -19.56 12.89
CA TYR A 4 -19.60 -18.51 12.32
C TYR A 4 -18.18 -18.55 12.85
N SER A 5 -17.99 -19.06 14.06
CA SER A 5 -16.63 -19.15 14.62
C SER A 5 -15.77 -20.12 13.81
N ARG A 6 -16.32 -21.29 13.48
CA ARG A 6 -15.61 -22.30 12.69
C ARG A 6 -15.41 -21.82 11.25
N GLN A 7 -16.42 -21.22 10.67
CA GLN A 7 -16.33 -20.71 9.30
C GLN A 7 -15.32 -19.59 9.20
N SER A 8 -15.28 -18.69 10.18
CA SER A 8 -14.33 -17.60 10.20
C SER A 8 -12.89 -18.10 10.34
N LEU A 9 -12.67 -19.09 11.20
CA LEU A 9 -11.35 -19.68 11.35
C LEU A 9 -10.85 -20.26 10.03
N ALA A 10 -11.69 -21.04 9.35
CA ALA A 10 -11.34 -21.64 8.06
C ALA A 10 -11.06 -20.59 6.99
N LEU A 11 -11.86 -19.53 6.96
CA LEU A 11 -11.70 -18.44 6.00
C LEU A 11 -10.35 -17.72 6.20
N HIS A 12 -10.06 -17.33 7.44
CA HIS A 12 -8.81 -16.60 7.73
C HIS A 12 -7.57 -17.46 7.50
N ASP A 13 -7.68 -18.76 7.80
CA ASP A 13 -6.58 -19.68 7.56
C ASP A 13 -6.32 -19.86 6.06
N SER A 14 -7.37 -20.04 5.26
CA SER A 14 -7.22 -20.23 3.81
C SER A 14 -6.69 -18.98 3.11
N LEU A 15 -7.07 -17.80 3.58
CA LEU A 15 -6.67 -16.53 3.01
C LEU A 15 -5.36 -15.98 3.58
N ARG A 16 -4.85 -16.56 4.67
CA ARG A 16 -3.71 -16.02 5.42
C ARG A 16 -4.02 -14.61 5.93
N GLY A 17 -5.19 -14.46 6.53
CA GLY A 17 -5.73 -13.18 6.96
C GLY A 17 -6.59 -12.55 5.87
N LYS A 18 -7.27 -11.46 6.20
CA LYS A 18 -8.28 -10.86 5.33
C LYS A 18 -7.84 -9.58 4.65
N ILE A 19 -6.58 -9.17 4.83
CA ILE A 19 -6.05 -7.95 4.25
C ILE A 19 -4.99 -8.29 3.23
N SER A 20 -5.05 -7.63 2.10
CA SER A 20 -4.01 -7.71 1.08
C SER A 20 -3.47 -6.32 0.80
N VAL A 21 -2.33 -6.27 0.14
CA VAL A 21 -1.73 -5.02 -0.33
C VAL A 21 -1.64 -5.11 -1.83
N GLU A 22 -2.10 -4.07 -2.50
CA GLU A 22 -2.00 -4.00 -3.95
C GLU A 22 -1.45 -2.66 -4.39
N LEU A 23 -0.86 -2.64 -5.56
CA LEU A 23 -0.34 -1.42 -6.16
C LEU A 23 -1.49 -0.66 -6.83
N LYS A 24 -1.53 0.65 -6.64
CA LYS A 24 -2.51 1.52 -7.31
C LYS A 24 -2.07 1.88 -8.72
N THR A 25 -0.85 1.57 -9.08
CA THR A 25 -0.27 1.86 -10.39
C THR A 25 0.35 0.60 -10.95
N GLU A 26 0.52 0.55 -12.26
CA GLU A 26 1.18 -0.56 -12.92
C GLU A 26 2.70 -0.43 -12.78
N LEU A 27 3.38 -1.57 -12.74
CA LEU A 27 4.84 -1.65 -12.73
C LEU A 27 5.30 -2.67 -13.77
N ASN A 28 4.78 -2.55 -14.99
CA ASN A 28 4.99 -3.53 -16.04
C ASN A 28 6.04 -3.12 -17.07
N THR A 29 6.39 -1.83 -17.13
CA THR A 29 7.31 -1.31 -18.13
C THR A 29 8.45 -0.55 -17.46
N ARG A 30 9.49 -0.28 -18.25
CA ARG A 30 10.60 0.53 -17.76
C ARG A 30 10.15 1.95 -17.42
N GLU A 31 9.19 2.48 -18.19
CA GLU A 31 8.63 3.80 -17.93
C GLU A 31 7.90 3.82 -16.60
N ASP A 32 7.11 2.78 -16.30
CA ASP A 32 6.43 2.66 -15.02
C ASP A 32 7.44 2.67 -13.85
N MET A 33 8.54 1.95 -14.01
CA MET A 33 9.60 1.94 -13.00
C MET A 33 10.27 3.30 -12.85
N SER A 34 10.43 4.04 -13.95
CA SER A 34 11.01 5.37 -13.91
C SER A 34 10.11 6.36 -13.16
N LEU A 35 8.81 6.19 -13.24
CA LEU A 35 7.84 7.03 -12.52
C LEU A 35 7.76 6.66 -11.04
N CYS A 36 7.67 5.37 -10.74
CA CYS A 36 7.39 4.91 -9.38
C CYS A 36 8.64 4.70 -8.55
N TYR A 37 9.77 4.53 -9.20
CA TYR A 37 11.03 4.27 -8.53
C TYR A 37 12.08 5.27 -9.01
N SER A 38 13.08 4.83 -9.73
CA SER A 38 14.19 5.70 -10.12
C SER A 38 14.14 6.04 -11.60
N PRO A 39 14.30 7.28 -11.99
CA PRO A 39 14.66 8.47 -11.19
C PRO A 39 13.47 9.26 -10.64
N GLY A 40 12.25 8.96 -11.07
CA GLY A 40 11.08 9.79 -10.77
C GLY A 40 10.79 9.98 -9.29
N VAL A 41 11.01 8.94 -8.48
CA VAL A 41 10.70 8.97 -7.04
C VAL A 41 11.56 9.99 -6.26
N ALA A 42 12.66 10.45 -6.85
CA ALA A 42 13.49 11.46 -6.20
C ALA A 42 12.73 12.77 -5.96
N GLU A 43 11.82 13.15 -6.87
CA GLU A 43 11.06 14.38 -6.73
C GLU A 43 10.09 14.36 -5.55
N PRO A 44 9.22 13.33 -5.39
CA PRO A 44 8.42 13.22 -4.16
C PRO A 44 9.26 13.24 -2.88
N CYS A 45 10.40 12.57 -2.89
CA CYS A 45 11.29 12.56 -1.73
C CYS A 45 11.79 13.95 -1.37
N MET A 46 12.19 14.75 -2.37
CA MET A 46 12.65 16.11 -2.14
C MET A 46 11.52 17.02 -1.67
N GLN A 47 10.32 16.83 -2.21
CA GLN A 47 9.15 17.60 -1.81
C GLN A 47 8.83 17.37 -0.33
N ILE A 48 8.92 16.11 0.11
CA ILE A 48 8.68 15.76 1.51
C ILE A 48 9.79 16.31 2.41
N ALA A 49 11.03 16.27 1.95
CA ALA A 49 12.16 16.83 2.71
C ALA A 49 12.00 18.33 2.95
N ASN A 50 11.46 19.05 1.96
CA ASN A 50 11.24 20.49 2.07
C ASN A 50 9.96 20.82 2.84
N ASP A 51 8.97 19.95 2.82
CA ASP A 51 7.69 20.15 3.50
C ASP A 51 7.18 18.79 4.00
N PRO A 52 7.47 18.41 5.25
CA PRO A 52 7.09 17.10 5.79
C PRO A 52 5.59 16.80 5.74
N GLU A 53 4.72 17.81 5.70
CA GLU A 53 3.27 17.61 5.59
C GLU A 53 2.90 16.91 4.28
N LYS A 54 3.72 17.00 3.26
CA LYS A 54 3.48 16.34 1.97
C LYS A 54 3.59 14.82 2.04
N ALA A 55 4.11 14.27 3.13
CA ALA A 55 4.11 12.83 3.34
C ALA A 55 2.68 12.25 3.35
N TRP A 56 1.69 13.04 3.75
CA TRP A 56 0.29 12.61 3.80
C TRP A 56 -0.31 12.39 2.40
N THR A 57 0.18 13.07 1.40
CA THR A 57 -0.34 12.97 0.03
C THR A 57 0.58 12.22 -0.91
N LEU A 58 1.89 12.25 -0.65
CA LEU A 58 2.89 11.65 -1.52
C LEU A 58 3.34 10.26 -1.11
N THR A 59 2.84 9.76 0.03
CA THR A 59 3.11 8.40 0.49
C THR A 59 1.82 7.75 0.94
N CYS A 60 1.90 6.47 1.31
CA CYS A 60 0.75 5.75 1.84
C CYS A 60 0.41 6.11 3.29
N LYS A 61 1.14 7.06 3.89
CA LYS A 61 0.91 7.45 5.28
C LYS A 61 -0.53 7.91 5.54
N GLY A 62 -1.16 8.53 4.57
CA GLY A 62 -2.55 8.97 4.68
C GLY A 62 -3.59 7.87 4.46
N ASN A 63 -3.16 6.70 4.00
CA ASN A 63 -4.04 5.58 3.66
C ASN A 63 -3.92 4.39 4.60
N MET A 64 -3.03 4.45 5.57
CA MET A 64 -2.75 3.33 6.45
C MET A 64 -2.84 3.76 7.90
N VAL A 65 -3.45 2.90 8.71
CA VAL A 65 -3.55 3.11 10.16
C VAL A 65 -3.10 1.83 10.84
N ALA A 66 -2.18 1.98 11.78
CA ALA A 66 -1.76 0.88 12.64
C ALA A 66 -2.56 0.93 13.93
N VAL A 67 -3.07 -0.21 14.35
CA VAL A 67 -3.84 -0.33 15.58
C VAL A 67 -3.08 -1.20 16.56
#